data_6bb86ba37e844511bbf01da812a4f66d
#
_entry.id   6bb86ba37e844511bbf01da812a4f66d
#
_cell.length_a   1.000
_cell.length_b   1.000
_cell.length_c   1.000
_cell.angle_alpha   90.00
_cell.angle_beta   90.00
_cell.angle_gamma   90.00
#
_symmetry.space_group_name_H-M   'P 1'
#
loop_
_entity.id
_entity.type
_entity.pdbx_description
1 polymer ?
#
loop_
_entity_poly.entity_id
_entity_poly.type
_entity_poly.pdbx_seq_one_letter_code
_entity_poly.pdbx_strand_id
1 'polypeptide(L)'
;MTDTNSSPASGFLQRAKAAIFQWIDSDYTPGGADKMRAEPDKVDWIRCIPFIILHVGCFGVIWTGWSWFAVWAAVALYFLRMFAVTGIYHRYFSHKTYSTSRGGQLFLALWGATTVQRGGLWWAYHHRHHHQHSDQEEDAHSPHVHGFWWSHIGWITSRRNFPTDYTKVKDLAKYPELVWLNRFDTVVPFLFAFAMFGFGKLLEIYAPGLGTNGWQMLVWGFFISTTALFHGTSCINSMAHLMGKRRFKTTDDSRNSFILAIICLGEGWHNNHHRYQSCTRNGFYWWEIDPTYYGLKFLSWTGLIWGLKPVPQSILEEGMREEHAASVAAAQQAALVHPEYSSLKRVVPAAAALAVATAAAAQVNVPKKAEDPAMHKDVSELADQLAKQNPPPPTAQPPQA
;
A
#
# COMPACT_ATOMS: atom_id res chain seq x y z
N MET A 1 -51.80 -12.52 -21.05
CA MET A 1 -51.60 -13.76 -20.24
C MET A 1 -50.23 -13.68 -19.60
N THR A 2 -50.21 -13.30 -18.35
CA THR A 2 -48.96 -13.15 -17.56
C THR A 2 -48.71 -14.49 -16.89
N ASP A 3 -47.68 -15.16 -17.31
CA ASP A 3 -47.23 -16.46 -16.73
C ASP A 3 -46.60 -16.18 -15.32
N THR A 4 -47.42 -16.29 -14.29
CA THR A 4 -47.07 -16.09 -12.87
C THR A 4 -46.95 -17.42 -12.13
N ASN A 5 -46.34 -18.43 -12.71
CA ASN A 5 -46.14 -19.73 -12.05
C ASN A 5 -44.68 -20.18 -12.02
N SER A 6 -43.78 -19.33 -11.48
CA SER A 6 -42.49 -19.79 -10.98
C SER A 6 -42.64 -20.18 -9.52
N SER A 7 -42.48 -21.46 -9.19
CA SER A 7 -42.53 -21.94 -7.80
C SER A 7 -41.47 -21.22 -6.93
N PRO A 8 -41.70 -20.92 -5.62
CA PRO A 8 -40.70 -20.30 -4.74
C PRO A 8 -39.34 -21.02 -4.74
N ALA A 9 -39.35 -22.36 -4.94
CA ALA A 9 -38.13 -23.16 -5.04
C ALA A 9 -37.34 -22.88 -6.32
N SER A 10 -38.00 -22.60 -7.48
CA SER A 10 -37.30 -22.22 -8.71
C SER A 10 -36.60 -20.86 -8.59
N GLY A 11 -37.21 -19.92 -7.87
CA GLY A 11 -36.61 -18.60 -7.58
C GLY A 11 -35.41 -18.68 -6.64
N PHE A 12 -35.43 -19.57 -5.63
CA PHE A 12 -34.30 -19.81 -4.73
C PHE A 12 -33.11 -20.43 -5.48
N LEU A 13 -33.34 -21.49 -6.27
CA LEU A 13 -32.30 -22.15 -7.05
C LEU A 13 -31.64 -21.21 -8.06
N GLN A 14 -32.41 -20.34 -8.71
CA GLN A 14 -31.89 -19.34 -9.63
C GLN A 14 -31.00 -18.31 -8.90
N ARG A 15 -31.42 -17.83 -7.71
CA ARG A 15 -30.61 -16.93 -6.89
C ARG A 15 -29.32 -17.58 -6.41
N ALA A 16 -29.39 -18.83 -5.95
CA ALA A 16 -28.21 -19.59 -5.54
C ALA A 16 -27.20 -19.79 -6.68
N LYS A 17 -27.70 -20.17 -7.88
CA LYS A 17 -26.86 -20.26 -9.08
C LYS A 17 -26.22 -18.92 -9.41
N ALA A 18 -26.98 -17.82 -9.42
CA ALA A 18 -26.44 -16.49 -9.69
C ALA A 18 -25.36 -16.09 -8.68
N ALA A 19 -25.55 -16.40 -7.38
CA ALA A 19 -24.56 -16.17 -6.34
C ALA A 19 -23.26 -16.95 -6.61
N ILE A 20 -23.35 -18.24 -6.92
CA ILE A 20 -22.19 -19.07 -7.23
C ILE A 20 -21.44 -18.53 -8.46
N PHE A 21 -22.15 -18.17 -9.53
CA PHE A 21 -21.51 -17.55 -10.70
C PHE A 21 -20.81 -16.25 -10.37
N GLN A 22 -21.40 -15.41 -9.51
CA GLN A 22 -20.77 -14.15 -9.06
C GLN A 22 -19.46 -14.37 -8.29
N TRP A 23 -19.30 -15.50 -7.59
CA TRP A 23 -18.09 -15.80 -6.81
C TRP A 23 -16.98 -16.44 -7.65
N ILE A 24 -17.34 -17.14 -8.74
CA ILE A 24 -16.38 -17.88 -9.56
C ILE A 24 -15.97 -17.07 -10.80
N ASP A 25 -16.92 -16.34 -11.40
CA ASP A 25 -16.72 -15.59 -12.64
C ASP A 25 -16.86 -14.09 -12.37
N SER A 26 -15.72 -13.41 -12.27
CA SER A 26 -15.67 -11.95 -12.01
C SER A 26 -16.20 -11.11 -13.16
N ASP A 27 -16.33 -11.68 -14.38
CA ASP A 27 -16.97 -11.02 -15.52
C ASP A 27 -18.48 -11.29 -15.59
N TYR A 28 -19.04 -12.06 -14.65
CA TYR A 28 -20.48 -12.25 -14.56
C TYR A 28 -21.17 -10.95 -14.11
N THR A 29 -21.64 -10.19 -15.08
CA THR A 29 -22.29 -8.89 -14.92
C THR A 29 -23.70 -8.92 -15.48
N PRO A 30 -24.70 -9.44 -14.74
CA PRO A 30 -26.08 -9.49 -15.22
C PRO A 30 -26.62 -8.08 -15.52
N GLY A 31 -27.05 -7.88 -16.77
CA GLY A 31 -27.49 -6.56 -17.25
C GLY A 31 -26.40 -5.70 -17.89
N GLY A 32 -25.15 -6.17 -17.93
CA GLY A 32 -24.01 -5.50 -18.55
C GLY A 32 -23.12 -4.72 -17.58
N ALA A 33 -21.82 -4.69 -17.86
CA ALA A 33 -20.82 -4.05 -17.02
C ALA A 33 -21.02 -2.53 -16.90
N ASP A 34 -21.41 -1.86 -18.01
CA ASP A 34 -21.64 -0.39 -18.00
C ASP A 34 -22.79 -0.01 -17.10
N LYS A 35 -23.90 -0.77 -17.15
CA LYS A 35 -25.04 -0.57 -16.28
C LYS A 35 -24.66 -0.76 -14.82
N MET A 36 -23.86 -1.79 -14.53
CA MET A 36 -23.40 -2.06 -13.16
C MET A 36 -22.46 -0.96 -12.65
N ARG A 37 -21.58 -0.43 -13.49
CA ARG A 37 -20.71 0.73 -13.15
C ARG A 37 -21.50 2.02 -12.88
N ALA A 38 -22.66 2.17 -13.50
CA ALA A 38 -23.54 3.31 -13.28
C ALA A 38 -24.43 3.19 -12.02
N GLU A 39 -24.41 2.05 -11.33
CA GLU A 39 -25.17 1.87 -10.08
C GLU A 39 -24.59 2.75 -8.97
N PRO A 40 -25.41 3.18 -7.99
CA PRO A 40 -24.92 3.92 -6.83
C PRO A 40 -24.04 3.02 -5.96
N ASP A 41 -23.20 3.65 -5.14
CA ASP A 41 -22.37 2.97 -4.16
C ASP A 41 -23.20 2.28 -3.09
N LYS A 42 -23.28 0.96 -3.19
CA LYS A 42 -24.03 0.09 -2.26
C LYS A 42 -23.30 -1.23 -2.08
N VAL A 43 -23.29 -1.73 -0.84
CA VAL A 43 -22.72 -3.04 -0.52
C VAL A 43 -23.51 -4.16 -1.21
N ASP A 44 -22.83 -4.99 -1.99
CA ASP A 44 -23.37 -6.25 -2.51
C ASP A 44 -23.07 -7.40 -1.53
N TRP A 45 -23.99 -7.61 -0.59
CA TRP A 45 -23.81 -8.60 0.48
C TRP A 45 -23.55 -10.03 -0.04
N ILE A 46 -24.14 -10.40 -1.19
CA ILE A 46 -23.94 -11.73 -1.76
C ILE A 46 -22.51 -11.87 -2.28
N ARG A 47 -22.03 -10.87 -3.02
CA ARG A 47 -20.64 -10.87 -3.52
C ARG A 47 -19.61 -10.79 -2.40
N CYS A 48 -19.96 -10.16 -1.28
CA CYS A 48 -19.06 -10.03 -0.13
C CYS A 48 -18.94 -11.30 0.72
N ILE A 49 -19.78 -12.32 0.53
CA ILE A 49 -19.72 -13.55 1.34
C ILE A 49 -18.31 -14.16 1.37
N PRO A 50 -17.57 -14.37 0.25
CA PRO A 50 -16.20 -14.87 0.31
C PRO A 50 -15.26 -14.00 1.13
N PHE A 51 -15.39 -12.67 1.05
CA PHE A 51 -14.64 -11.72 1.85
C PHE A 51 -14.97 -11.83 3.35
N ILE A 52 -16.24 -11.98 3.71
CA ILE A 52 -16.68 -12.22 5.08
C ILE A 52 -16.13 -13.56 5.59
N ILE A 53 -16.15 -14.62 4.76
CA ILE A 53 -15.60 -15.93 5.11
C ILE A 53 -14.10 -15.84 5.42
N LEU A 54 -13.33 -15.01 4.71
CA LEU A 54 -11.91 -14.78 5.03
C LEU A 54 -11.71 -14.26 6.46
N HIS A 55 -12.53 -13.30 6.89
CA HIS A 55 -12.45 -12.73 8.23
C HIS A 55 -12.95 -13.71 9.30
N VAL A 56 -14.09 -14.35 9.05
CA VAL A 56 -14.65 -15.38 9.96
C VAL A 56 -13.69 -16.57 10.08
N GLY A 57 -13.02 -16.96 9.00
CA GLY A 57 -12.03 -18.03 9.02
C GLY A 57 -10.84 -17.80 9.96
N CYS A 58 -10.53 -16.54 10.29
CA CYS A 58 -9.51 -16.21 11.28
C CYS A 58 -9.89 -16.71 12.70
N PHE A 59 -11.18 -16.78 13.03
CA PHE A 59 -11.63 -17.35 14.30
C PHE A 59 -11.38 -18.85 14.40
N GLY A 60 -11.03 -19.52 13.30
CA GLY A 60 -10.57 -20.91 13.31
C GLY A 60 -9.42 -21.16 14.27
N VAL A 61 -8.63 -20.12 14.61
CA VAL A 61 -7.56 -20.21 15.61
C VAL A 61 -8.03 -20.68 16.98
N ILE A 62 -9.29 -20.45 17.35
CA ILE A 62 -9.89 -20.89 18.62
C ILE A 62 -9.87 -22.41 18.74
N TRP A 63 -10.05 -23.12 17.63
CA TRP A 63 -10.10 -24.60 17.60
C TRP A 63 -8.77 -25.22 17.19
N THR A 64 -8.03 -24.57 16.26
CA THR A 64 -6.76 -25.12 15.76
C THR A 64 -5.57 -24.79 16.66
N GLY A 65 -5.72 -23.78 17.52
CA GLY A 65 -4.61 -23.25 18.30
C GLY A 65 -3.55 -22.59 17.43
N TRP A 66 -2.31 -22.59 17.93
CA TRP A 66 -1.15 -21.98 17.25
C TRP A 66 0.12 -22.80 17.49
N SER A 67 1.08 -22.63 16.61
CA SER A 67 2.47 -23.03 16.78
C SER A 67 3.38 -21.88 16.36
N TRP A 68 4.58 -21.83 16.87
CA TRP A 68 5.55 -20.81 16.44
C TRP A 68 5.80 -20.87 14.92
N PHE A 69 5.84 -22.10 14.36
CA PHE A 69 6.00 -22.26 12.92
C PHE A 69 4.82 -21.64 12.16
N ALA A 70 3.57 -21.91 12.54
CA ALA A 70 2.39 -21.37 11.87
C ALA A 70 2.34 -19.84 11.96
N VAL A 71 2.70 -19.26 13.10
CA VAL A 71 2.77 -17.79 13.29
C VAL A 71 3.83 -17.17 12.36
N TRP A 72 5.06 -17.70 12.37
CA TRP A 72 6.12 -17.16 11.52
C TRP A 72 5.86 -17.41 10.03
N ALA A 73 5.23 -18.52 9.67
CA ALA A 73 4.76 -18.77 8.31
C ALA A 73 3.72 -17.72 7.88
N ALA A 74 2.78 -17.36 8.76
CA ALA A 74 1.81 -16.30 8.46
C ALA A 74 2.49 -14.94 8.24
N VAL A 75 3.46 -14.59 9.07
CA VAL A 75 4.26 -13.35 8.91
C VAL A 75 5.06 -13.38 7.59
N ALA A 76 5.73 -14.47 7.30
CA ALA A 76 6.49 -14.62 6.05
C ALA A 76 5.58 -14.54 4.81
N LEU A 77 4.43 -15.20 4.85
CA LEU A 77 3.43 -15.17 3.78
C LEU A 77 2.79 -13.79 3.63
N TYR A 78 2.62 -13.03 4.72
CA TYR A 78 2.20 -11.64 4.63
C TYR A 78 3.21 -10.84 3.79
N PHE A 79 4.50 -10.84 4.13
CA PHE A 79 5.50 -10.06 3.42
C PHE A 79 5.75 -10.54 1.99
N LEU A 80 5.79 -11.86 1.75
CA LEU A 80 5.93 -12.41 0.40
C LEU A 80 4.77 -12.01 -0.53
N ARG A 81 3.55 -11.96 -0.01
CA ARG A 81 2.38 -11.57 -0.77
C ARG A 81 2.17 -10.06 -0.79
N MET A 82 2.58 -9.32 0.24
CA MET A 82 2.68 -7.86 0.17
C MET A 82 3.64 -7.45 -0.94
N PHE A 83 4.78 -8.11 -1.08
CA PHE A 83 5.68 -7.90 -2.21
C PHE A 83 4.99 -8.18 -3.56
N ALA A 84 4.12 -9.18 -3.64
CA ALA A 84 3.36 -9.45 -4.87
C ALA A 84 2.34 -8.33 -5.18
N VAL A 85 1.67 -7.76 -4.17
CA VAL A 85 0.82 -6.58 -4.37
C VAL A 85 1.66 -5.40 -4.86
N THR A 86 2.69 -5.06 -4.12
CA THR A 86 3.45 -3.83 -4.33
C THR A 86 4.38 -3.89 -5.55
N GLY A 87 5.09 -5.00 -5.74
CA GLY A 87 6.02 -5.19 -6.85
C GLY A 87 5.33 -5.60 -8.16
N ILE A 88 4.27 -6.43 -8.07
CA ILE A 88 3.67 -7.03 -9.27
C ILE A 88 2.39 -6.28 -9.67
N TYR A 89 1.36 -6.25 -8.81
CA TYR A 89 0.10 -5.60 -9.17
C TYR A 89 0.28 -4.09 -9.34
N HIS A 90 0.98 -3.46 -8.42
CA HIS A 90 1.21 -2.02 -8.43
C HIS A 90 2.29 -1.61 -9.46
N ARG A 91 3.56 -2.00 -9.24
CA ARG A 91 4.67 -1.47 -10.06
C ARG A 91 4.76 -2.07 -11.46
N TYR A 92 4.32 -3.32 -11.67
CA TYR A 92 4.33 -3.95 -12.98
C TYR A 92 3.02 -3.78 -13.75
N PHE A 93 1.91 -4.33 -13.26
CA PHE A 93 0.66 -4.29 -14.02
C PHE A 93 0.07 -2.89 -14.12
N SER A 94 0.15 -2.07 -13.06
CA SER A 94 -0.42 -0.72 -13.12
C SER A 94 0.51 0.26 -13.81
N HIS A 95 1.79 0.34 -13.40
CA HIS A 95 2.71 1.41 -13.82
C HIS A 95 3.78 1.00 -14.84
N LYS A 96 3.97 -0.30 -15.10
CA LYS A 96 4.97 -0.80 -16.05
C LYS A 96 6.38 -0.25 -15.80
N THR A 97 6.79 -0.27 -14.54
CA THR A 97 8.07 0.31 -14.13
C THR A 97 9.27 -0.58 -14.48
N TYR A 98 9.02 -1.81 -14.90
CA TYR A 98 10.01 -2.77 -15.39
C TYR A 98 9.40 -3.71 -16.42
N SER A 99 10.22 -4.58 -17.00
CA SER A 99 9.83 -5.55 -18.04
C SER A 99 10.11 -6.98 -17.61
N THR A 100 9.39 -7.92 -18.21
CA THR A 100 9.62 -9.38 -18.06
C THR A 100 9.21 -10.11 -19.34
N SER A 101 9.56 -11.38 -19.47
CA SER A 101 9.07 -12.26 -20.54
C SER A 101 7.60 -12.60 -20.36
N ARG A 102 6.95 -13.14 -21.39
CA ARG A 102 5.55 -13.61 -21.29
C ARG A 102 5.40 -14.70 -20.24
N GLY A 103 6.35 -15.64 -20.15
CA GLY A 103 6.37 -16.67 -19.10
C GLY A 103 6.58 -16.08 -17.71
N GLY A 104 7.51 -15.11 -17.60
CA GLY A 104 7.70 -14.35 -16.36
C GLY A 104 6.45 -13.57 -15.97
N GLN A 105 5.75 -12.96 -16.93
CA GLN A 105 4.48 -12.26 -16.67
C GLN A 105 3.42 -13.20 -16.09
N LEU A 106 3.27 -14.40 -16.67
CA LEU A 106 2.32 -15.41 -16.15
C LEU A 106 2.70 -15.84 -14.73
N PHE A 107 4.00 -16.13 -14.49
CA PHE A 107 4.48 -16.46 -13.14
C PHE A 107 4.17 -15.35 -12.13
N LEU A 108 4.47 -14.09 -12.47
CA LEU A 108 4.17 -12.94 -11.64
C LEU A 108 2.65 -12.77 -11.43
N ALA A 109 1.83 -13.00 -12.46
CA ALA A 109 0.36 -12.94 -12.34
C ALA A 109 -0.18 -14.01 -11.37
N LEU A 110 0.33 -15.25 -11.46
CA LEU A 110 -0.03 -16.33 -10.53
C LEU A 110 0.40 -15.98 -9.10
N TRP A 111 1.60 -15.46 -8.91
CA TRP A 111 2.04 -15.01 -7.59
C TRP A 111 1.14 -13.89 -7.06
N GLY A 112 0.85 -12.87 -7.88
CA GLY A 112 -0.09 -11.79 -7.54
C GLY A 112 -1.47 -12.32 -7.13
N ALA A 113 -2.01 -13.31 -7.85
CA ALA A 113 -3.31 -13.89 -7.56
C ALA A 113 -3.39 -14.60 -6.18
N THR A 114 -2.24 -15.06 -5.62
CA THR A 114 -2.21 -15.61 -4.26
C THR A 114 -2.54 -14.57 -3.18
N THR A 115 -2.50 -13.28 -3.51
CA THR A 115 -2.81 -12.19 -2.57
C THR A 115 -4.29 -12.09 -2.21
N VAL A 116 -5.17 -12.73 -2.99
CA VAL A 116 -6.63 -12.71 -2.81
C VAL A 116 -7.21 -11.29 -2.93
N GLN A 117 -6.59 -10.45 -3.78
CA GLN A 117 -7.01 -9.06 -4.03
C GLN A 117 -7.55 -8.88 -5.45
N ARG A 118 -8.42 -9.79 -5.87
CA ARG A 118 -8.99 -9.83 -7.22
C ARG A 118 -7.95 -10.15 -8.30
N GLY A 119 -8.36 -10.00 -9.56
CA GLY A 119 -7.49 -10.21 -10.71
C GLY A 119 -6.56 -9.03 -10.98
N GLY A 120 -5.37 -9.29 -11.55
CA GLY A 120 -4.37 -8.26 -11.82
C GLY A 120 -4.83 -7.17 -12.80
N LEU A 121 -5.77 -7.49 -13.73
CA LEU A 121 -6.33 -6.49 -14.65
C LEU A 121 -7.34 -5.59 -13.97
N TRP A 122 -8.19 -6.15 -13.09
CA TRP A 122 -9.10 -5.40 -12.24
C TRP A 122 -8.33 -4.42 -11.35
N TRP A 123 -7.28 -4.92 -10.71
CA TRP A 123 -6.42 -4.12 -9.82
C TRP A 123 -5.74 -2.98 -10.58
N ALA A 124 -5.15 -3.27 -11.74
CA ALA A 124 -4.50 -2.27 -12.59
C ALA A 124 -5.50 -1.23 -13.12
N TYR A 125 -6.72 -1.64 -13.46
CA TYR A 125 -7.79 -0.73 -13.90
C TYR A 125 -8.13 0.28 -12.80
N HIS A 126 -8.47 -0.20 -11.60
CA HIS A 126 -8.84 0.67 -10.49
C HIS A 126 -7.70 1.58 -10.05
N HIS A 127 -6.49 1.06 -10.00
CA HIS A 127 -5.33 1.85 -9.60
C HIS A 127 -4.96 2.94 -10.60
N ARG A 128 -5.02 2.65 -11.91
CA ARG A 128 -4.84 3.68 -12.95
C ARG A 128 -5.94 4.73 -12.92
N HIS A 129 -7.17 4.33 -12.63
CA HIS A 129 -8.30 5.23 -12.46
C HIS A 129 -8.09 6.15 -11.25
N HIS A 130 -7.67 5.59 -10.13
CA HIS A 130 -7.30 6.36 -8.94
C HIS A 130 -6.25 7.45 -9.24
N HIS A 131 -5.15 7.11 -9.94
CA HIS A 131 -4.15 8.13 -10.30
C HIS A 131 -4.66 9.22 -11.23
N GLN A 132 -5.67 8.95 -12.03
CA GLN A 132 -6.29 9.94 -12.91
C GLN A 132 -7.24 10.88 -12.17
N HIS A 133 -7.87 10.41 -11.10
CA HIS A 133 -8.94 11.08 -10.38
C HIS A 133 -8.70 11.14 -8.86
N SER A 134 -7.44 11.03 -8.43
CA SER A 134 -7.08 10.95 -7.02
C SER A 134 -7.69 12.10 -6.21
N ASP A 135 -8.40 11.75 -5.14
CA ASP A 135 -9.14 12.64 -4.24
C ASP A 135 -10.26 13.46 -4.91
N GLN A 136 -10.75 13.04 -6.10
CA GLN A 136 -11.93 13.60 -6.78
C GLN A 136 -13.14 12.68 -6.57
N GLU A 137 -14.33 13.14 -7.00
CA GLU A 137 -15.60 12.40 -6.83
C GLU A 137 -15.60 11.04 -7.55
N GLU A 138 -14.84 10.92 -8.64
CA GLU A 138 -14.68 9.68 -9.43
C GLU A 138 -13.74 8.67 -8.77
N ASP A 139 -12.96 9.07 -7.78
CA ASP A 139 -12.06 8.16 -7.05
C ASP A 139 -12.87 7.26 -6.12
N ALA A 140 -12.98 5.98 -6.47
CA ALA A 140 -13.81 5.01 -5.75
C ALA A 140 -13.42 4.82 -4.28
N HIS A 141 -12.21 5.22 -3.89
CA HIS A 141 -11.69 4.98 -2.53
C HIS A 141 -10.97 6.19 -1.91
N SER A 142 -11.24 7.42 -2.36
CA SER A 142 -10.73 8.60 -1.67
C SER A 142 -11.29 8.68 -0.24
N PRO A 143 -10.43 8.79 0.79
CA PRO A 143 -10.89 8.97 2.17
C PRO A 143 -11.44 10.39 2.41
N HIS A 144 -11.09 11.37 1.58
CA HIS A 144 -11.61 12.73 1.64
C HIS A 144 -13.05 12.83 1.13
N VAL A 145 -13.37 12.07 0.06
CA VAL A 145 -14.70 12.08 -0.57
C VAL A 145 -15.67 11.14 0.16
N HIS A 146 -15.22 9.91 0.45
CA HIS A 146 -16.11 8.83 0.91
C HIS A 146 -15.91 8.46 2.39
N GLY A 147 -14.92 9.04 3.05
CA GLY A 147 -14.56 8.75 4.43
C GLY A 147 -13.70 7.49 4.59
N PHE A 148 -13.11 7.36 5.78
CA PHE A 148 -12.12 6.33 6.09
C PHE A 148 -12.61 4.90 5.85
N TRP A 149 -13.77 4.51 6.40
CA TRP A 149 -14.24 3.12 6.32
C TRP A 149 -14.65 2.70 4.92
N TRP A 150 -15.18 3.63 4.13
CA TRP A 150 -15.47 3.35 2.73
C TRP A 150 -14.17 3.13 1.94
N SER A 151 -13.22 4.02 2.10
CA SER A 151 -11.90 3.91 1.47
C SER A 151 -11.16 2.62 1.87
N HIS A 152 -11.26 2.21 3.14
CA HIS A 152 -10.59 1.02 3.66
C HIS A 152 -11.23 -0.29 3.19
N ILE A 153 -12.56 -0.41 3.22
CA ILE A 153 -13.29 -1.65 2.93
C ILE A 153 -14.47 -1.42 1.97
N GLY A 154 -15.25 -0.36 2.17
CA GLY A 154 -16.55 -0.19 1.53
C GLY A 154 -16.49 -0.26 0.01
N TRP A 155 -15.54 0.40 -0.61
CA TRP A 155 -15.44 0.52 -2.06
C TRP A 155 -15.33 -0.84 -2.80
N ILE A 156 -14.58 -1.81 -2.24
CA ILE A 156 -14.45 -3.15 -2.83
C ILE A 156 -15.72 -3.99 -2.68
N THR A 157 -16.63 -3.58 -1.81
CA THR A 157 -17.90 -4.27 -1.59
C THR A 157 -19.03 -3.71 -2.45
N SER A 158 -18.79 -2.57 -3.10
CA SER A 158 -19.78 -1.94 -3.97
C SER A 158 -19.88 -2.63 -5.32
N ARG A 159 -21.11 -2.93 -5.73
CA ARG A 159 -21.40 -3.61 -6.97
C ARG A 159 -20.84 -2.89 -8.20
N ARG A 160 -20.85 -1.56 -8.22
CA ARG A 160 -20.30 -0.76 -9.33
C ARG A 160 -18.81 -0.97 -9.55
N ASN A 161 -18.05 -1.33 -8.52
CA ASN A 161 -16.60 -1.49 -8.57
C ASN A 161 -16.14 -2.93 -8.91
N PHE A 162 -17.08 -3.87 -9.10
CA PHE A 162 -16.74 -5.25 -9.46
C PHE A 162 -16.30 -5.43 -10.91
N PRO A 163 -16.93 -4.81 -11.94
CA PRO A 163 -16.55 -5.05 -13.32
C PRO A 163 -15.18 -4.49 -13.66
N THR A 164 -14.34 -5.27 -14.34
CA THR A 164 -13.11 -4.77 -14.96
C THR A 164 -13.45 -3.99 -16.23
N ASP A 165 -12.90 -2.78 -16.38
CA ASP A 165 -12.92 -2.10 -17.68
C ASP A 165 -11.68 -2.46 -18.49
N TYR A 166 -11.81 -3.47 -19.32
CA TYR A 166 -10.73 -3.95 -20.19
C TYR A 166 -10.25 -2.88 -21.19
N THR A 167 -11.07 -1.86 -21.49
CA THR A 167 -10.68 -0.77 -22.40
C THR A 167 -9.61 0.14 -21.80
N LYS A 168 -9.50 0.19 -20.48
CA LYS A 168 -8.50 0.98 -19.73
C LYS A 168 -7.18 0.20 -19.51
N VAL A 169 -7.21 -1.10 -19.75
CA VAL A 169 -6.06 -2.01 -19.58
C VAL A 169 -5.78 -2.86 -20.83
N LYS A 170 -6.01 -2.29 -22.02
CA LYS A 170 -5.84 -2.98 -23.33
C LYS A 170 -4.45 -3.59 -23.50
N ASP A 171 -3.44 -2.95 -22.93
CA ASP A 171 -2.06 -3.40 -22.94
C ASP A 171 -1.84 -4.72 -22.18
N LEU A 172 -2.69 -5.04 -21.22
CA LEU A 172 -2.71 -6.30 -20.45
C LEU A 172 -3.77 -7.26 -21.01
N ALA A 173 -4.93 -6.76 -21.42
CA ALA A 173 -6.05 -7.54 -21.92
C ALA A 173 -5.77 -8.27 -23.25
N LYS A 174 -4.68 -7.93 -23.95
CA LYS A 174 -4.22 -8.67 -25.13
C LYS A 174 -3.65 -10.07 -24.81
N TYR A 175 -3.41 -10.38 -23.54
CA TYR A 175 -2.89 -11.66 -23.07
C TYR A 175 -4.03 -12.52 -22.51
N PRO A 176 -4.45 -13.58 -23.22
CA PRO A 176 -5.61 -14.38 -22.83
C PRO A 176 -5.45 -15.05 -21.47
N GLU A 177 -4.23 -15.43 -21.08
CA GLU A 177 -3.91 -15.98 -19.77
C GLU A 177 -4.16 -14.98 -18.64
N LEU A 178 -3.88 -13.70 -18.84
CA LEU A 178 -4.16 -12.66 -17.85
C LEU A 178 -5.66 -12.38 -17.75
N VAL A 179 -6.38 -12.38 -18.89
CA VAL A 179 -7.84 -12.25 -18.90
C VAL A 179 -8.48 -13.42 -18.17
N TRP A 180 -8.00 -14.65 -18.40
CA TRP A 180 -8.50 -15.84 -17.71
C TRP A 180 -8.27 -15.77 -16.19
N LEU A 181 -7.05 -15.42 -15.76
CA LEU A 181 -6.73 -15.24 -14.33
C LEU A 181 -7.53 -14.09 -13.69
N ASN A 182 -7.84 -13.05 -14.43
CA ASN A 182 -8.66 -11.95 -13.96
C ASN A 182 -10.14 -12.35 -13.81
N ARG A 183 -10.66 -13.09 -14.79
CA ARG A 183 -12.03 -13.56 -14.80
C ARG A 183 -12.30 -14.59 -13.71
N PHE A 184 -11.38 -15.55 -13.55
CA PHE A 184 -11.47 -16.64 -12.57
C PHE A 184 -10.53 -16.38 -11.38
N ASP A 185 -10.58 -15.19 -10.83
CA ASP A 185 -9.67 -14.68 -9.80
C ASP A 185 -9.78 -15.41 -8.45
N THR A 186 -10.77 -16.27 -8.26
CA THR A 186 -10.91 -17.13 -7.09
C THR A 186 -10.15 -18.47 -7.20
N VAL A 187 -9.78 -18.92 -8.39
CA VAL A 187 -9.13 -20.23 -8.59
C VAL A 187 -7.80 -20.33 -7.84
N VAL A 188 -6.91 -19.35 -8.03
CA VAL A 188 -5.60 -19.35 -7.36
C VAL A 188 -5.72 -19.22 -5.83
N PRO A 189 -6.59 -18.36 -5.27
CA PRO A 189 -6.91 -18.36 -3.85
C PRO A 189 -7.33 -19.71 -3.28
N PHE A 190 -8.23 -20.42 -3.95
CA PHE A 190 -8.64 -21.77 -3.52
C PHE A 190 -7.47 -22.76 -3.55
N LEU A 191 -6.70 -22.78 -4.65
CA LEU A 191 -5.52 -23.63 -4.75
C LEU A 191 -4.50 -23.30 -3.65
N PHE A 192 -4.32 -22.02 -3.33
CA PHE A 192 -3.43 -21.59 -2.26
C PHE A 192 -3.93 -22.07 -0.88
N ALA A 193 -5.23 -21.97 -0.59
CA ALA A 193 -5.81 -22.49 0.65
C ALA A 193 -5.57 -24.01 0.79
N PHE A 194 -5.82 -24.78 -0.27
CA PHE A 194 -5.55 -26.22 -0.30
C PHE A 194 -4.06 -26.54 -0.16
N ALA A 195 -3.20 -25.76 -0.81
CA ALA A 195 -1.75 -25.91 -0.67
C ALA A 195 -1.28 -25.65 0.77
N MET A 196 -1.82 -24.65 1.47
CA MET A 196 -1.50 -24.41 2.86
C MET A 196 -1.95 -25.56 3.76
N PHE A 197 -3.16 -26.07 3.58
CA PHE A 197 -3.62 -27.24 4.32
C PHE A 197 -2.74 -28.47 4.06
N GLY A 198 -2.47 -28.77 2.78
CA GLY A 198 -1.61 -29.89 2.38
C GLY A 198 -0.19 -29.75 2.91
N PHE A 199 0.41 -28.55 2.83
CA PHE A 199 1.72 -28.29 3.40
C PHE A 199 1.76 -28.54 4.92
N GLY A 200 0.74 -28.10 5.64
CA GLY A 200 0.62 -28.38 7.07
C GLY A 200 0.48 -29.87 7.37
N LYS A 201 -0.23 -30.65 6.51
CA LYS A 201 -0.29 -32.10 6.65
C LYS A 201 1.06 -32.78 6.39
N LEU A 202 1.84 -32.29 5.44
CA LEU A 202 3.20 -32.76 5.21
C LEU A 202 4.11 -32.48 6.43
N LEU A 203 4.00 -31.27 7.01
CA LEU A 203 4.76 -30.94 8.23
C LEU A 203 4.38 -31.80 9.42
N GLU A 204 3.09 -32.12 9.60
CA GLU A 204 2.59 -33.01 10.64
C GLU A 204 3.22 -34.42 10.53
N ILE A 205 3.45 -34.91 9.31
CA ILE A 205 4.02 -36.24 9.05
C ILE A 205 5.54 -36.23 9.11
N TYR A 206 6.20 -35.28 8.43
CA TYR A 206 7.67 -35.31 8.21
C TYR A 206 8.46 -34.43 9.17
N ALA A 207 7.79 -33.50 9.87
CA ALA A 207 8.44 -32.59 10.81
C ALA A 207 7.56 -32.35 12.06
N PRO A 208 7.12 -33.42 12.78
CA PRO A 208 6.16 -33.29 13.90
C PRO A 208 6.69 -32.41 15.05
N GLY A 209 8.00 -32.27 15.19
CA GLY A 209 8.60 -31.38 16.19
C GLY A 209 8.30 -29.89 16.00
N LEU A 210 7.77 -29.47 14.84
CA LEU A 210 7.31 -28.11 14.61
C LEU A 210 5.96 -27.81 15.30
N GLY A 211 5.22 -28.83 15.75
CA GLY A 211 3.95 -28.70 16.42
C GLY A 211 2.85 -28.09 15.53
N THR A 212 2.98 -28.22 14.21
CA THR A 212 2.09 -27.63 13.19
C THR A 212 1.35 -28.73 12.45
N ASN A 213 0.10 -28.47 12.06
CA ASN A 213 -0.75 -29.40 11.32
C ASN A 213 -1.48 -28.69 10.17
N GLY A 214 -2.24 -29.48 9.37
CA GLY A 214 -2.95 -28.96 8.21
C GLY A 214 -3.94 -27.83 8.54
N TRP A 215 -4.70 -27.96 9.62
CA TRP A 215 -5.67 -26.94 10.01
C TRP A 215 -5.01 -25.66 10.51
N GLN A 216 -3.92 -25.75 11.26
CA GLN A 216 -3.15 -24.56 11.67
C GLN A 216 -2.60 -23.82 10.47
N MET A 217 -2.01 -24.54 9.49
CA MET A 217 -1.49 -23.89 8.27
C MET A 217 -2.61 -23.29 7.43
N LEU A 218 -3.79 -23.89 7.35
CA LEU A 218 -4.95 -23.28 6.70
C LEU A 218 -5.37 -21.97 7.42
N VAL A 219 -5.48 -21.98 8.74
CA VAL A 219 -5.93 -20.82 9.50
C VAL A 219 -4.87 -19.72 9.50
N TRP A 220 -3.64 -20.02 9.88
CA TRP A 220 -2.57 -19.03 9.96
C TRP A 220 -2.01 -18.64 8.59
N GLY A 221 -1.70 -19.65 7.76
CA GLY A 221 -1.06 -19.46 6.47
C GLY A 221 -2.00 -18.91 5.38
N PHE A 222 -3.30 -19.18 5.48
CA PHE A 222 -4.26 -18.64 4.51
C PHE A 222 -5.15 -17.56 5.15
N PHE A 223 -6.04 -17.86 6.09
CA PHE A 223 -7.03 -16.90 6.58
C PHE A 223 -6.40 -15.69 7.27
N ILE A 224 -5.59 -15.90 8.31
CA ILE A 224 -5.01 -14.81 9.10
C ILE A 224 -4.05 -13.98 8.25
N SER A 225 -3.13 -14.63 7.54
CA SER A 225 -2.16 -13.91 6.72
C SER A 225 -2.80 -13.16 5.54
N THR A 226 -3.91 -13.65 4.97
CA THR A 226 -4.65 -12.98 3.90
C THR A 226 -5.45 -11.79 4.43
N THR A 227 -6.12 -11.95 5.57
CA THR A 227 -6.85 -10.84 6.20
C THR A 227 -5.90 -9.73 6.64
N ALA A 228 -4.76 -10.07 7.25
CA ALA A 228 -3.72 -9.09 7.59
C ALA A 228 -3.18 -8.37 6.35
N LEU A 229 -2.90 -9.11 5.27
CA LEU A 229 -2.46 -8.54 3.99
C LEU A 229 -3.48 -7.58 3.40
N PHE A 230 -4.75 -7.95 3.40
CA PHE A 230 -5.84 -7.10 2.92
C PHE A 230 -5.87 -5.77 3.68
N HIS A 231 -5.88 -5.80 5.01
CA HIS A 231 -5.89 -4.58 5.81
C HIS A 231 -4.61 -3.77 5.66
N GLY A 232 -3.44 -4.41 5.57
CA GLY A 232 -2.18 -3.73 5.26
C GLY A 232 -2.25 -2.95 3.95
N THR A 233 -2.74 -3.56 2.87
CA THR A 233 -2.92 -2.90 1.58
C THR A 233 -3.96 -1.76 1.67
N SER A 234 -5.10 -2.01 2.33
CA SER A 234 -6.17 -1.02 2.50
C SER A 234 -5.74 0.21 3.31
N CYS A 235 -4.71 0.08 4.17
CA CYS A 235 -4.12 1.23 4.85
C CYS A 235 -3.53 2.26 3.87
N ILE A 236 -3.05 1.84 2.70
CA ILE A 236 -2.58 2.80 1.68
C ILE A 236 -3.75 3.63 1.18
N ASN A 237 -4.89 3.02 0.87
CA ASN A 237 -6.07 3.76 0.40
C ASN A 237 -6.62 4.71 1.48
N SER A 238 -6.75 4.23 2.72
CA SER A 238 -7.44 4.95 3.79
C SER A 238 -6.56 5.89 4.62
N MET A 239 -5.24 5.68 4.66
CA MET A 239 -4.35 6.43 5.55
C MET A 239 -3.29 7.25 4.80
N ALA A 240 -2.83 6.80 3.61
CA ALA A 240 -1.72 7.46 2.94
C ALA A 240 -2.08 8.83 2.33
N HIS A 241 -3.38 9.17 2.25
CA HIS A 241 -3.87 10.50 1.92
C HIS A 241 -4.23 11.36 3.15
N LEU A 242 -4.26 10.76 4.35
CA LEU A 242 -4.60 11.47 5.60
C LEU A 242 -3.37 11.68 6.51
N MET A 243 -2.43 10.73 6.53
CA MET A 243 -1.36 10.65 7.52
C MET A 243 0.02 10.67 6.89
N GLY A 244 0.88 11.60 7.33
CA GLY A 244 2.26 11.70 6.87
C GLY A 244 2.62 13.09 6.37
N LYS A 245 3.77 13.19 5.68
CA LYS A 245 4.30 14.47 5.17
C LYS A 245 4.10 14.57 3.67
N ARG A 246 3.73 15.74 3.18
CA ARG A 246 3.77 16.07 1.75
C ARG A 246 5.13 16.69 1.43
N ARG A 247 5.90 16.01 0.58
CA ARG A 247 7.15 16.58 0.03
C ARG A 247 6.85 17.36 -1.23
N PHE A 248 6.07 16.77 -2.13
CA PHE A 248 5.72 17.36 -3.40
C PHE A 248 4.32 17.95 -3.37
N LYS A 249 4.13 19.06 -4.08
CA LYS A 249 2.82 19.66 -4.33
C LYS A 249 2.12 18.89 -5.45
N THR A 250 1.48 17.80 -5.09
CA THR A 250 0.60 17.02 -5.98
C THR A 250 -0.80 17.63 -6.02
N THR A 251 -1.61 17.22 -7.01
CA THR A 251 -3.01 17.63 -7.14
C THR A 251 -3.94 16.93 -6.16
N ASP A 252 -3.43 15.95 -5.43
CA ASP A 252 -4.09 15.14 -4.41
C ASP A 252 -3.45 15.36 -3.02
N ASP A 253 -3.99 14.73 -2.00
CA ASP A 253 -3.51 14.82 -0.61
C ASP A 253 -2.59 13.66 -0.20
N SER A 254 -2.00 12.96 -1.17
CA SER A 254 -1.04 11.88 -0.91
C SER A 254 0.12 12.32 0.00
N ARG A 255 0.55 11.43 0.89
CA ARG A 255 1.55 11.71 1.93
C ARG A 255 2.58 10.60 2.05
N ASN A 256 3.78 10.96 2.46
CA ASN A 256 4.85 10.03 2.81
C ASN A 256 4.76 9.66 4.28
N SER A 257 4.61 8.38 4.59
CA SER A 257 4.55 7.82 5.94
C SER A 257 5.55 6.67 6.08
N PHE A 258 6.53 6.82 6.97
CA PHE A 258 7.54 5.79 7.24
C PHE A 258 6.90 4.50 7.78
N ILE A 259 5.92 4.62 8.68
CA ILE A 259 5.23 3.45 9.25
C ILE A 259 4.54 2.64 8.16
N LEU A 260 3.79 3.31 7.27
CA LEU A 260 3.15 2.65 6.13
C LEU A 260 4.19 2.08 5.15
N ALA A 261 5.34 2.75 4.98
CA ALA A 261 6.41 2.23 4.13
C ALA A 261 6.99 0.92 4.66
N ILE A 262 7.09 0.73 5.98
CA ILE A 262 7.53 -0.55 6.56
C ILE A 262 6.45 -1.62 6.43
N ILE A 263 5.21 -1.31 6.81
CA ILE A 263 4.09 -2.28 6.78
C ILE A 263 3.80 -2.73 5.34
N CYS A 264 3.82 -1.81 4.38
CA CYS A 264 3.47 -2.05 2.97
C CYS A 264 4.68 -2.03 2.05
N LEU A 265 5.87 -2.41 2.56
CA LEU A 265 7.10 -2.63 1.80
C LEU A 265 7.48 -1.49 0.84
N GLY A 266 7.30 -0.22 1.26
CA GLY A 266 7.69 0.97 0.49
C GLY A 266 6.52 1.77 -0.07
N GLU A 267 5.29 1.27 -0.06
CA GLU A 267 4.12 2.01 -0.59
C GLU A 267 3.74 3.23 0.26
N GLY A 268 4.21 3.30 1.52
CA GLY A 268 4.05 4.49 2.36
C GLY A 268 4.80 5.72 1.87
N TRP A 269 5.71 5.61 0.89
CA TRP A 269 6.28 6.76 0.17
C TRP A 269 5.31 7.26 -0.91
N HIS A 270 4.07 7.50 -0.52
CA HIS A 270 2.94 7.63 -1.42
C HIS A 270 2.90 8.99 -2.14
N ASN A 271 3.31 10.08 -1.49
CA ASN A 271 3.42 11.37 -2.13
C ASN A 271 4.57 11.41 -3.18
N ASN A 272 5.69 10.72 -2.93
CA ASN A 272 6.71 10.53 -3.94
C ASN A 272 6.13 9.80 -5.15
N HIS A 273 5.41 8.69 -4.91
CA HIS A 273 4.78 7.88 -5.93
C HIS A 273 3.77 8.68 -6.78
N HIS A 274 2.88 9.44 -6.15
CA HIS A 274 1.92 10.30 -6.84
C HIS A 274 2.59 11.42 -7.64
N ARG A 275 3.75 11.91 -7.20
CA ARG A 275 4.53 12.88 -7.97
C ARG A 275 5.17 12.27 -9.22
N TYR A 276 5.67 11.02 -9.14
CA TYR A 276 6.30 10.35 -10.28
C TYR A 276 6.12 8.84 -10.22
N GLN A 277 4.98 8.36 -10.73
CA GLN A 277 4.55 6.96 -10.68
C GLN A 277 5.30 6.02 -11.65
N SER A 278 6.05 6.57 -12.62
CA SER A 278 6.68 5.78 -13.69
C SER A 278 8.02 5.14 -13.29
N CYS A 279 8.55 5.41 -12.10
CA CYS A 279 9.80 4.80 -11.62
C CYS A 279 9.53 3.53 -10.80
N THR A 280 10.56 2.67 -10.69
CA THR A 280 10.45 1.41 -9.95
C THR A 280 10.57 1.61 -8.44
N ARG A 281 11.16 2.72 -8.00
CA ARG A 281 11.44 3.01 -6.59
C ARG A 281 10.51 4.09 -6.06
N ASN A 282 9.74 3.81 -5.00
CA ASN A 282 8.86 4.78 -4.36
C ASN A 282 9.60 5.59 -3.28
N GLY A 283 10.54 4.98 -2.54
CA GLY A 283 11.47 5.70 -1.67
C GLY A 283 12.57 6.34 -2.52
N PHE A 284 12.41 7.63 -2.91
CA PHE A 284 13.27 8.30 -3.90
C PHE A 284 14.71 8.46 -3.43
N TYR A 285 14.92 8.63 -2.12
CA TYR A 285 16.24 8.86 -1.54
C TYR A 285 16.76 7.61 -0.83
N TRP A 286 18.07 7.53 -0.62
CA TRP A 286 18.71 6.34 -0.03
C TRP A 286 18.23 6.02 1.39
N TRP A 287 17.79 7.03 2.16
CA TRP A 287 17.25 6.88 3.51
C TRP A 287 15.76 6.50 3.53
N GLU A 288 15.09 6.56 2.42
CA GLU A 288 13.71 6.12 2.25
C GLU A 288 13.70 4.64 1.92
N ILE A 289 13.56 3.82 2.97
CA ILE A 289 13.60 2.36 2.85
C ILE A 289 12.42 1.90 1.99
N ASP A 290 12.72 1.19 0.90
CA ASP A 290 11.76 0.64 -0.05
C ASP A 290 12.07 -0.85 -0.29
N PRO A 291 11.59 -1.76 0.58
CA PRO A 291 11.90 -3.19 0.48
C PRO A 291 11.43 -3.81 -0.83
N THR A 292 10.30 -3.33 -1.40
CA THR A 292 9.85 -3.79 -2.73
C THR A 292 10.87 -3.47 -3.81
N TYR A 293 11.45 -2.28 -3.82
CA TYR A 293 12.50 -1.95 -4.78
C TYR A 293 13.71 -2.87 -4.65
N TYR A 294 14.13 -3.17 -3.43
CA TYR A 294 15.28 -4.09 -3.21
C TYR A 294 14.95 -5.51 -3.67
N GLY A 295 13.73 -6.00 -3.41
CA GLY A 295 13.28 -7.30 -3.92
C GLY A 295 13.21 -7.33 -5.45
N LEU A 296 12.72 -6.27 -6.11
CA LEU A 296 12.73 -6.17 -7.56
C LEU A 296 14.15 -6.09 -8.13
N LYS A 297 15.06 -5.40 -7.45
CA LYS A 297 16.48 -5.38 -7.80
C LYS A 297 17.09 -6.78 -7.75
N PHE A 298 16.79 -7.55 -6.70
CA PHE A 298 17.20 -8.94 -6.59
C PHE A 298 16.65 -9.80 -7.73
N LEU A 299 15.33 -9.69 -8.03
CA LEU A 299 14.72 -10.41 -9.17
C LEU A 299 15.33 -10.00 -10.51
N SER A 300 15.81 -8.77 -10.65
CA SER A 300 16.52 -8.36 -11.88
C SER A 300 17.87 -9.03 -12.07
N TRP A 301 18.56 -9.38 -10.99
CA TRP A 301 19.82 -10.14 -11.05
C TRP A 301 19.60 -11.59 -11.47
N THR A 302 18.43 -12.17 -11.21
CA THR A 302 18.09 -13.53 -11.69
C THR A 302 17.70 -13.57 -13.17
N GLY A 303 17.52 -12.42 -13.82
CA GLY A 303 17.04 -12.33 -15.21
C GLY A 303 15.52 -12.53 -15.37
N LEU A 304 14.77 -12.73 -14.29
CA LEU A 304 13.31 -12.84 -14.35
C LEU A 304 12.66 -11.54 -14.82
N ILE A 305 13.23 -10.40 -14.38
CA ILE A 305 12.76 -9.06 -14.75
C ILE A 305 13.96 -8.19 -15.19
N TRP A 306 13.71 -7.13 -15.97
CA TRP A 306 14.74 -6.19 -16.42
C TRP A 306 14.17 -4.79 -16.67
N GLY A 307 15.05 -3.82 -16.96
CA GLY A 307 14.64 -2.46 -17.33
C GLY A 307 13.95 -1.71 -16.21
N LEU A 308 14.45 -1.85 -14.96
CA LEU A 308 13.94 -1.10 -13.80
C LEU A 308 14.14 0.40 -14.05
N LYS A 309 13.04 1.15 -14.10
CA LYS A 309 13.06 2.59 -14.41
C LYS A 309 13.55 3.38 -13.19
N PRO A 310 14.59 4.20 -13.31
CA PRO A 310 15.08 5.05 -12.22
C PRO A 310 14.15 6.24 -11.96
N VAL A 311 14.33 6.88 -10.81
CA VAL A 311 13.79 8.21 -10.56
C VAL A 311 14.62 9.23 -11.34
N PRO A 312 14.00 10.14 -12.12
CA PRO A 312 14.73 11.19 -12.82
C PRO A 312 15.44 12.14 -11.87
N GLN A 313 16.65 12.58 -12.25
CA GLN A 313 17.44 13.49 -11.42
C GLN A 313 16.69 14.81 -11.12
N SER A 314 15.93 15.33 -12.09
CA SER A 314 15.12 16.54 -11.93
C SER A 314 14.05 16.41 -10.82
N ILE A 315 13.47 15.22 -10.66
CA ILE A 315 12.48 14.93 -9.59
C ILE A 315 13.19 14.85 -8.22
N LEU A 316 14.38 14.26 -8.16
CA LEU A 316 15.17 14.23 -6.94
C LEU A 316 15.56 15.66 -6.49
N GLU A 317 16.00 16.49 -7.41
CA GLU A 317 16.35 17.88 -7.14
C GLU A 317 15.12 18.72 -6.75
N GLU A 318 13.98 18.51 -7.40
CA GLU A 318 12.71 19.14 -7.02
C GLU A 318 12.35 18.81 -5.56
N GLY A 319 12.36 17.52 -5.19
CA GLY A 319 12.02 17.10 -3.84
C GLY A 319 12.95 17.67 -2.78
N MET A 320 14.25 17.77 -3.06
CA MET A 320 15.21 18.43 -2.17
C MET A 320 14.95 19.93 -2.00
N ARG A 321 14.58 20.63 -3.08
CA ARG A 321 14.21 22.05 -3.03
C ARG A 321 12.95 22.28 -2.21
N GLU A 322 11.90 21.48 -2.42
CA GLU A 322 10.63 21.57 -1.67
C GLU A 322 10.85 21.28 -0.18
N GLU A 323 11.66 20.27 0.16
CA GLU A 323 11.98 19.95 1.55
C GLU A 323 12.80 21.05 2.23
N HIS A 324 13.76 21.63 1.52
CA HIS A 324 14.51 22.80 2.01
C HIS A 324 13.59 24.00 2.22
N ALA A 325 12.72 24.33 1.26
CA ALA A 325 11.76 25.42 1.39
C ALA A 325 10.81 25.23 2.58
N ALA A 326 10.31 24.00 2.77
CA ALA A 326 9.45 23.67 3.91
C ALA A 326 10.19 23.81 5.26
N SER A 327 11.46 23.40 5.31
CA SER A 327 12.27 23.55 6.53
C SER A 327 12.56 25.02 6.88
N VAL A 328 12.83 25.85 5.87
CA VAL A 328 13.02 27.30 6.04
C VAL A 328 11.74 27.97 6.53
N ALA A 329 10.59 27.63 5.92
CA ALA A 329 9.30 28.16 6.33
C ALA A 329 8.95 27.75 7.78
N ALA A 330 9.19 26.49 8.14
CA ALA A 330 8.98 26.01 9.51
C ALA A 330 9.88 26.74 10.53
N ALA A 331 11.16 26.98 10.20
CA ALA A 331 12.09 27.72 11.04
C ALA A 331 11.66 29.20 11.19
N GLN A 332 11.16 29.81 10.12
CA GLN A 332 10.62 31.19 10.17
C GLN A 332 9.39 31.26 11.05
N GLN A 333 8.46 30.32 10.93
CA GLN A 333 7.25 30.25 11.75
C GLN A 333 7.60 30.04 13.23
N ALA A 334 8.54 29.14 13.55
CA ALA A 334 9.01 28.91 14.90
C ALA A 334 9.64 30.19 15.52
N ALA A 335 10.41 30.96 14.73
CA ALA A 335 11.00 32.20 15.17
C ALA A 335 9.96 33.33 15.42
N LEU A 336 8.80 33.27 14.77
CA LEU A 336 7.70 34.21 15.03
C LEU A 336 6.96 33.88 16.34
N VAL A 337 6.82 32.61 16.65
CA VAL A 337 6.14 32.13 17.88
C VAL A 337 7.05 32.23 19.09
N HIS A 338 8.36 32.04 18.90
CA HIS A 338 9.39 32.05 19.91
C HIS A 338 10.53 33.03 19.54
N PRO A 339 10.36 34.36 19.74
CA PRO A 339 11.36 35.37 19.36
C PRO A 339 12.74 35.17 20.00
N GLU A 340 12.81 34.54 21.17
CA GLU A 340 14.04 34.20 21.89
C GLU A 340 14.95 33.25 21.07
N TYR A 341 14.41 32.47 20.15
CA TYR A 341 15.20 31.61 19.24
C TYR A 341 15.60 32.30 17.94
N SER A 342 15.22 33.56 17.73
CA SER A 342 15.52 34.30 16.49
C SER A 342 17.02 34.57 16.32
N SER A 343 17.81 34.61 17.41
CA SER A 343 19.26 34.78 17.39
C SER A 343 20.03 33.57 16.82
N LEU A 344 19.43 32.39 16.80
CA LEU A 344 20.01 31.16 16.24
C LEU A 344 20.08 31.14 14.69
N LYS A 345 19.46 32.12 14.02
CA LYS A 345 19.43 32.23 12.54
C LYS A 345 20.81 32.36 11.86
N ARG A 346 21.87 32.72 12.59
CA ARG A 346 23.18 32.98 11.99
C ARG A 346 24.15 31.80 12.02
N VAL A 347 23.89 30.74 12.77
CA VAL A 347 24.91 29.72 13.09
C VAL A 347 24.55 28.30 12.68
N VAL A 348 23.29 28.02 12.32
CA VAL A 348 22.82 26.63 12.19
C VAL A 348 22.56 26.24 10.74
N PRO A 349 23.24 25.22 10.18
CA PRO A 349 22.88 24.60 8.89
C PRO A 349 21.43 24.06 8.95
N ALA A 350 20.73 24.06 7.81
CA ALA A 350 19.29 23.72 7.69
C ALA A 350 18.85 22.42 8.41
N ALA A 351 19.74 21.44 8.55
CA ALA A 351 19.48 20.19 9.25
C ALA A 351 19.32 20.38 10.79
N ALA A 352 20.05 21.32 11.39
CA ALA A 352 19.94 21.59 12.82
C ALA A 352 18.75 22.52 13.13
N ALA A 353 18.35 23.40 12.20
CA ALA A 353 17.11 24.17 12.31
C ALA A 353 15.87 23.27 12.32
N LEU A 354 15.89 22.16 11.59
CA LEU A 354 14.84 21.15 11.61
C LEU A 354 14.75 20.42 12.95
N ALA A 355 15.89 20.11 13.59
CA ALA A 355 15.93 19.46 14.91
C ALA A 355 15.36 20.38 16.01
N VAL A 356 15.67 21.69 15.96
CA VAL A 356 15.12 22.69 16.88
C VAL A 356 13.62 22.91 16.65
N ALA A 357 13.16 22.96 15.39
CA ALA A 357 11.74 23.09 15.07
C ALA A 357 10.93 21.86 15.48
N THR A 358 11.49 20.64 15.38
CA THR A 358 10.85 19.41 15.83
C THR A 358 10.78 19.32 17.35
N ALA A 359 11.80 19.79 18.07
CA ALA A 359 11.80 19.86 19.53
C ALA A 359 10.78 20.89 20.04
N ALA A 360 10.68 22.06 19.39
CA ALA A 360 9.69 23.09 19.73
C ALA A 360 8.24 22.61 19.45
N ALA A 361 8.00 21.91 18.35
CA ALA A 361 6.69 21.35 18.03
C ALA A 361 6.25 20.23 19.00
N ALA A 362 7.21 19.48 19.55
CA ALA A 362 6.94 18.46 20.57
C ALA A 362 6.54 19.08 21.93
N GLN A 363 6.98 20.29 22.23
CA GLN A 363 6.65 21.01 23.48
C GLN A 363 5.25 21.66 23.47
N VAL A 364 4.66 21.91 22.30
CA VAL A 364 3.32 22.53 22.18
C VAL A 364 2.20 21.62 22.71
N ASN A 365 2.45 20.33 22.86
CA ASN A 365 1.45 19.34 23.34
C ASN A 365 1.65 18.90 24.80
N VAL A 366 2.50 19.58 25.59
CA VAL A 366 2.65 19.28 27.02
C VAL A 366 1.87 20.32 27.83
N PRO A 367 0.94 19.92 28.72
CA PRO A 367 0.26 20.88 29.59
C PRO A 367 1.27 21.57 30.50
N LYS A 368 1.18 22.90 30.60
CA LYS A 368 2.06 23.77 31.42
C LYS A 368 2.17 23.22 32.84
N LYS A 369 3.30 22.62 33.18
CA LYS A 369 3.75 22.38 34.52
C LYS A 369 5.19 22.88 34.64
N ALA A 370 5.36 23.90 35.49
CA ALA A 370 6.58 24.50 36.07
C ALA A 370 7.87 24.41 35.22
N GLU A 371 8.37 25.57 34.85
CA GLU A 371 9.68 25.81 34.23
C GLU A 371 10.80 25.32 35.16
N ASP A 372 11.62 24.38 34.66
CA ASP A 372 12.87 23.97 35.34
C ASP A 372 14.05 24.75 34.74
N PRO A 373 14.75 25.58 35.51
CA PRO A 373 15.89 26.40 35.01
C PRO A 373 17.09 25.57 34.54
N ALA A 374 17.17 24.27 34.85
CA ALA A 374 18.30 23.42 34.48
C ALA A 374 18.30 23.07 32.95
N MET A 375 17.14 23.07 32.29
CA MET A 375 17.04 22.72 30.90
C MET A 375 17.61 23.78 29.93
N HIS A 376 17.71 25.02 30.35
CA HIS A 376 18.31 26.11 29.55
C HIS A 376 19.85 26.01 29.42
N LYS A 377 20.54 25.41 30.40
CA LYS A 377 22.01 25.24 30.34
C LYS A 377 22.44 24.19 29.34
N ASP A 378 21.73 23.06 29.28
CA ASP A 378 22.08 21.92 28.39
C ASP A 378 22.00 22.27 26.91
N VAL A 379 21.05 23.10 26.49
CA VAL A 379 20.88 23.47 25.08
C VAL A 379 21.96 24.43 24.60
N SER A 380 22.42 25.34 25.47
CA SER A 380 23.49 26.31 25.17
C SER A 380 24.85 25.61 25.09
N GLU A 381 25.13 24.66 25.97
CA GLU A 381 26.36 23.86 25.93
C GLU A 381 26.43 22.92 24.72
N LEU A 382 25.30 22.35 24.32
CA LEU A 382 25.20 21.49 23.11
C LEU A 382 25.41 22.32 21.83
N ALA A 383 24.88 23.54 21.77
CA ALA A 383 25.08 24.46 20.65
C ALA A 383 26.56 24.86 20.49
N ASP A 384 27.25 25.14 21.61
CA ASP A 384 28.67 25.45 21.61
C ASP A 384 29.57 24.27 21.25
N GLN A 385 29.19 23.05 21.62
CA GLN A 385 29.89 21.82 21.23
C GLN A 385 29.75 21.53 19.74
N LEU A 386 28.57 21.73 19.16
CA LEU A 386 28.32 21.55 17.73
C LEU A 386 29.04 22.61 16.87
N ALA A 387 29.13 23.86 17.33
CA ALA A 387 29.86 24.92 16.66
C ALA A 387 31.38 24.67 16.61
N LYS A 388 31.92 24.02 17.65
CA LYS A 388 33.36 23.61 17.70
C LYS A 388 33.69 22.43 16.81
N GLN A 389 32.71 21.53 16.53
CA GLN A 389 32.91 20.34 15.70
C GLN A 389 32.82 20.60 14.18
N ASN A 390 32.20 21.72 13.78
CA ASN A 390 32.01 22.08 12.38
C ASN A 390 32.34 23.57 12.15
N PRO A 391 33.63 23.95 12.08
CA PRO A 391 33.99 25.34 11.79
C PRO A 391 33.55 25.72 10.38
N PRO A 392 33.11 26.96 10.13
CA PRO A 392 32.72 27.43 8.82
C PRO A 392 33.89 27.37 7.83
N PRO A 393 33.62 27.07 6.54
CA PRO A 393 34.66 27.08 5.52
C PRO A 393 35.31 28.49 5.41
N PRO A 394 36.62 28.55 5.11
CA PRO A 394 37.31 29.84 4.99
C PRO A 394 36.68 30.72 3.91
N THR A 395 36.38 31.93 4.22
CA THR A 395 35.86 32.94 3.29
C THR A 395 36.86 33.17 2.15
N ALA A 396 36.43 32.91 0.93
CA ALA A 396 37.22 33.21 -0.27
C ALA A 396 37.49 34.73 -0.33
N GLN A 397 38.77 35.13 -0.41
CA GLN A 397 39.15 36.51 -0.65
C GLN A 397 38.74 36.92 -2.07
N PRO A 398 38.25 38.15 -2.28
CA PRO A 398 37.94 38.63 -3.63
C PRO A 398 39.24 38.78 -4.45
N PRO A 399 39.19 38.55 -5.75
CA PRO A 399 40.37 38.73 -6.60
C PRO A 399 40.82 40.19 -6.56
N GLN A 400 42.12 40.40 -6.33
CA GLN A 400 42.75 41.70 -6.49
C GLN A 400 42.82 42.06 -7.96
N ALA A 401 42.48 43.29 -8.28
CA ALA A 401 42.48 43.88 -9.62
C ALA A 401 43.91 44.02 -10.18
#